data_ef98115c4680a1a93b27a0e6167968ca
#
_entry.id   ef98115c4680a1a93b27a0e6167968ca
#
_cell.length_a   1.000
_cell.length_b   1.000
_cell.length_c   1.000
_cell.angle_alpha   90.00
_cell.angle_beta   90.00
_cell.angle_gamma   90.00
#
_symmetry.space_group_name_H-M   'P 1'
#
loop_
_entity.id
_entity.type
_entity.pdbx_description
1 polymer ?
#
loop_
_entity_poly.entity_id
_entity_poly.type
_entity_poly.pdbx_seq_one_letter_code
_entity_poly.pdbx_strand_id
1 'polypeptide(L)'
;MPEPGNREWDHQRAEQEYRLIQTELFLAKSEELYMVLNLERKELQLKLKGATVWNYPLDIAETDSQEVQEFVERFQGDEGLLIRPISYKYLFTAQNKTPDSILVIISDAVKAKPELMQRDVPGRFQLLWGYGLILEIRTDIIGKPKSKFRNTILKVREALRRPFGEAYIIVKMPPDDALTLYRAAQPGLPTLLYPPL
;
A
#
# COMPACT_ATOMS: atom_id res chain seq x y z
N MET A 1 -8.30 -35.77 24.35
CA MET A 1 -8.92 -34.46 24.82
C MET A 1 -8.03 -33.37 24.28
N PRO A 2 -8.55 -32.40 23.55
CA PRO A 2 -7.73 -31.24 23.12
C PRO A 2 -7.33 -30.40 24.35
N GLU A 3 -6.08 -29.96 24.35
CA GLU A 3 -5.51 -29.16 25.42
C GLU A 3 -6.27 -27.81 25.59
N PRO A 4 -6.49 -27.34 26.81
CA PRO A 4 -7.29 -26.12 27.07
C PRO A 4 -6.73 -24.85 26.43
N GLY A 5 -5.43 -24.77 26.19
CA GLY A 5 -4.80 -23.62 25.52
C GLY A 5 -5.17 -23.44 24.05
N ASN A 6 -5.54 -24.52 23.36
CA ASN A 6 -5.89 -24.46 21.93
C ASN A 6 -7.27 -23.81 21.69
N ARG A 7 -8.20 -23.93 22.63
CA ARG A 7 -9.55 -23.34 22.49
C ARG A 7 -9.60 -21.84 22.66
N GLU A 8 -8.71 -21.28 23.47
CA GLU A 8 -8.66 -19.83 23.73
C GLU A 8 -8.06 -19.09 22.53
N TRP A 9 -7.03 -19.65 21.92
CA TRP A 9 -6.46 -19.15 20.66
C TRP A 9 -7.45 -19.22 19.49
N ASP A 10 -8.18 -20.32 19.35
CA ASP A 10 -9.21 -20.48 18.33
C ASP A 10 -10.35 -19.47 18.48
N HIS A 11 -10.70 -19.14 19.72
CA HIS A 11 -11.76 -18.14 20.00
C HIS A 11 -11.29 -16.71 19.66
N GLN A 12 -10.11 -16.33 20.08
CA GLN A 12 -9.53 -15.02 19.76
C GLN A 12 -9.38 -14.80 18.25
N ARG A 13 -8.91 -15.82 17.55
CA ARG A 13 -8.78 -15.81 16.10
C ARG A 13 -10.13 -15.64 15.41
N ALA A 14 -11.13 -16.40 15.82
CA ALA A 14 -12.48 -16.31 15.28
C ALA A 14 -13.11 -14.92 15.53
N GLU A 15 -12.84 -14.33 16.70
CA GLU A 15 -13.31 -12.98 17.03
C GLU A 15 -12.62 -11.91 16.15
N GLN A 16 -11.33 -12.02 15.91
CA GLN A 16 -10.60 -11.13 15.01
C GLN A 16 -11.13 -11.24 13.57
N GLU A 17 -11.28 -12.46 13.05
CA GLU A 17 -11.85 -12.68 11.72
C GLU A 17 -13.27 -12.11 11.60
N TYR A 18 -14.11 -12.28 12.63
CA TYR A 18 -15.44 -11.71 12.65
C TYR A 18 -15.43 -10.18 12.59
N ARG A 19 -14.58 -9.52 13.38
CA ARG A 19 -14.41 -8.05 13.36
C ARG A 19 -13.92 -7.57 11.99
N LEU A 20 -12.96 -8.26 11.38
CA LEU A 20 -12.45 -7.93 10.05
C LEU A 20 -13.54 -8.03 8.99
N ILE A 21 -14.34 -9.11 9.00
CA ILE A 21 -15.46 -9.29 8.07
C ILE A 21 -16.52 -8.19 8.27
N GLN A 22 -16.87 -7.86 9.50
CA GLN A 22 -17.82 -6.78 9.80
C GLN A 22 -17.33 -5.43 9.29
N THR A 23 -16.04 -5.16 9.48
CA THR A 23 -15.39 -3.93 9.01
C THR A 23 -15.36 -3.87 7.48
N GLU A 24 -15.08 -4.99 6.83
CA GLU A 24 -15.12 -5.08 5.35
C GLU A 24 -16.56 -4.89 4.83
N LEU A 25 -17.55 -5.46 5.47
CA LEU A 25 -18.96 -5.25 5.12
C LEU A 25 -19.39 -3.79 5.27
N PHE A 26 -18.85 -3.08 6.24
CA PHE A 26 -19.09 -1.64 6.39
C PHE A 26 -18.50 -0.86 5.21
N LEU A 27 -17.25 -1.15 4.82
CA LEU A 27 -16.63 -0.54 3.64
C LEU A 27 -17.34 -0.90 2.33
N ALA A 28 -17.80 -2.15 2.20
CA ALA A 28 -18.51 -2.63 1.02
C ALA A 28 -19.87 -1.94 0.78
N LYS A 29 -20.47 -1.39 1.82
CA LYS A 29 -21.72 -0.60 1.71
C LYS A 29 -21.48 0.78 1.12
N SER A 30 -20.26 1.29 1.15
CA SER A 30 -19.91 2.54 0.50
C SER A 30 -19.83 2.35 -1.01
N GLU A 31 -20.06 3.42 -1.77
CA GLU A 31 -19.87 3.42 -3.23
C GLU A 31 -18.43 3.77 -3.62
N GLU A 32 -17.55 3.86 -2.63
CA GLU A 32 -16.16 4.27 -2.80
C GLU A 32 -15.23 3.07 -2.96
N LEU A 33 -14.13 3.30 -3.66
CA LEU A 33 -13.02 2.36 -3.73
C LEU A 33 -12.35 2.28 -2.35
N TYR A 34 -12.00 1.08 -1.94
CA TYR A 34 -11.19 0.85 -0.74
C TYR A 34 -10.12 -0.20 -0.99
N MET A 35 -9.11 -0.20 -0.14
CA MET A 35 -7.99 -1.13 -0.20
C MET A 35 -8.08 -2.13 0.94
N VAL A 36 -7.69 -3.38 0.69
CA VAL A 36 -7.48 -4.40 1.70
C VAL A 36 -6.02 -4.85 1.62
N LEU A 37 -5.27 -4.62 2.67
CA LEU A 37 -3.90 -5.11 2.82
C LEU A 37 -3.92 -6.33 3.73
N ASN A 38 -3.83 -7.51 3.14
CA ASN A 38 -3.80 -8.78 3.86
C ASN A 38 -2.36 -9.26 3.97
N LEU A 39 -1.76 -9.12 5.15
CA LEU A 39 -0.38 -9.51 5.41
C LEU A 39 -0.22 -11.01 5.60
N GLU A 40 -1.26 -11.71 6.06
CA GLU A 40 -1.25 -13.17 6.20
C GLU A 40 -1.20 -13.85 4.83
N ARG A 41 -2.11 -13.44 3.92
CA ARG A 41 -2.17 -13.99 2.55
C ARG A 41 -1.17 -13.36 1.61
N LYS A 42 -0.46 -12.33 2.06
CA LYS A 42 0.47 -11.54 1.24
C LYS A 42 -0.20 -11.01 -0.03
N GLU A 43 -1.34 -10.36 0.17
CA GLU A 43 -2.14 -9.80 -0.92
C GLU A 43 -2.53 -8.35 -0.63
N LEU A 44 -2.54 -7.53 -1.66
CA LEU A 44 -3.13 -6.20 -1.64
C LEU A 44 -4.27 -6.16 -2.65
N GLN A 45 -5.46 -5.89 -2.19
CA GLN A 45 -6.67 -5.86 -3.01
C GLN A 45 -7.24 -4.45 -3.08
N LEU A 46 -7.68 -4.05 -4.27
CA LEU A 46 -8.55 -2.91 -4.46
C LEU A 46 -9.97 -3.43 -4.67
N LYS A 47 -10.89 -2.93 -3.87
CA LYS A 47 -12.27 -3.38 -3.86
C LYS A 47 -13.25 -2.23 -4.03
N LEU A 48 -14.36 -2.51 -4.70
CA LEU A 48 -15.47 -1.61 -4.89
C LEU A 48 -16.76 -2.37 -4.56
N LYS A 49 -17.56 -1.86 -3.62
CA LYS A 49 -18.81 -2.52 -3.17
C LYS A 49 -18.61 -4.00 -2.79
N GLY A 50 -17.49 -4.34 -2.17
CA GLY A 50 -17.14 -5.71 -1.78
C GLY A 50 -16.54 -6.57 -2.89
N ALA A 51 -16.66 -6.17 -4.16
CA ALA A 51 -16.07 -6.90 -5.28
C ALA A 51 -14.58 -6.53 -5.44
N THR A 52 -13.73 -7.53 -5.60
CA THR A 52 -12.31 -7.31 -5.90
C THR A 52 -12.15 -6.87 -7.34
N VAL A 53 -11.66 -5.63 -7.53
CA VAL A 53 -11.37 -5.05 -8.85
C VAL A 53 -9.96 -5.40 -9.30
N TRP A 54 -8.99 -5.33 -8.38
CA TRP A 54 -7.61 -5.77 -8.61
C TRP A 54 -7.10 -6.52 -7.39
N ASN A 55 -6.27 -7.53 -7.65
CA ASN A 55 -5.56 -8.30 -6.63
C ASN A 55 -4.08 -8.34 -7.00
N TYR A 56 -3.24 -7.86 -6.09
CA TYR A 56 -1.79 -7.83 -6.24
C TYR A 56 -1.16 -8.79 -5.22
N PRO A 57 -0.52 -9.88 -5.68
CA PRO A 57 0.30 -10.69 -4.80
C PRO A 57 1.49 -9.85 -4.31
N LEU A 58 1.77 -9.91 -3.02
CA LEU A 58 2.88 -9.18 -2.41
C LEU A 58 4.13 -10.07 -2.37
N ASP A 59 5.09 -9.81 -3.26
CA ASP A 59 6.44 -10.33 -3.12
C ASP A 59 7.19 -9.49 -2.09
N ILE A 60 7.09 -9.89 -0.82
CA ILE A 60 7.69 -9.17 0.30
C ILE A 60 9.20 -9.44 0.28
N ALA A 61 9.95 -8.45 -0.18
CA ALA A 61 11.41 -8.51 -0.29
C ALA A 61 12.10 -8.28 1.05
N GLU A 62 11.52 -7.42 1.89
CA GLU A 62 12.06 -7.07 3.21
C GLU A 62 10.91 -6.61 4.11
N THR A 63 10.89 -7.12 5.33
CA THR A 63 9.97 -6.69 6.39
C THR A 63 10.63 -6.90 7.74
N ASP A 64 10.42 -6.00 8.67
CA ASP A 64 10.68 -6.25 10.08
C ASP A 64 9.39 -6.79 10.71
N SER A 65 9.35 -8.10 10.90
CA SER A 65 8.16 -8.79 11.41
C SER A 65 7.79 -8.32 12.81
N GLN A 66 8.77 -7.96 13.64
CA GLN A 66 8.52 -7.47 14.99
C GLN A 66 7.88 -6.07 14.96
N GLU A 67 8.41 -5.15 14.15
CA GLU A 67 7.83 -3.80 14.00
C GLU A 67 6.40 -3.87 13.45
N VAL A 68 6.14 -4.78 12.49
CA VAL A 68 4.80 -5.01 11.94
C VAL A 68 3.85 -5.55 13.00
N GLN A 69 4.29 -6.52 13.81
CA GLN A 69 3.49 -7.07 14.90
C GLN A 69 3.17 -6.02 15.96
N GLU A 70 4.16 -5.25 16.41
CA GLU A 70 3.96 -4.16 17.37
C GLU A 70 3.02 -3.07 16.81
N PHE A 71 3.09 -2.79 15.50
CA PHE A 71 2.16 -1.89 14.84
C PHE A 71 0.74 -2.45 14.89
N VAL A 72 0.57 -3.73 14.56
CA VAL A 72 -0.74 -4.41 14.56
C VAL A 72 -1.33 -4.42 15.96
N GLU A 73 -0.56 -4.77 16.99
CA GLU A 73 -1.01 -4.78 18.38
C GLU A 73 -1.48 -3.39 18.85
N ARG A 74 -0.73 -2.35 18.51
CA ARG A 74 -1.15 -0.95 18.78
C ARG A 74 -2.39 -0.55 17.98
N PHE A 75 -2.54 -1.07 16.79
CA PHE A 75 -3.65 -0.79 15.90
C PHE A 75 -4.94 -1.49 16.35
N GLN A 76 -4.83 -2.70 16.89
CA GLN A 76 -5.94 -3.47 17.45
C GLN A 76 -6.41 -2.92 18.80
N GLY A 77 -5.52 -2.27 19.56
CA GLY A 77 -5.83 -1.69 20.88
C GLY A 77 -6.77 -0.48 20.83
N ASP A 78 -6.81 0.23 19.72
CA ASP A 78 -7.70 1.38 19.52
C ASP A 78 -9.05 0.89 18.98
N GLU A 79 -10.10 0.92 19.76
CA GLU A 79 -11.44 0.50 19.37
C GLU A 79 -11.85 1.07 18.00
N GLY A 80 -12.04 0.18 17.03
CA GLY A 80 -12.62 0.49 15.72
C GLY A 80 -11.65 0.87 14.60
N LEU A 81 -10.35 0.78 14.79
CA LEU A 81 -9.38 1.32 13.81
C LEU A 81 -8.63 0.28 12.97
N LEU A 82 -9.30 -0.79 12.55
CA LEU A 82 -8.81 -1.63 11.46
C LEU A 82 -8.83 -0.92 10.10
N ILE A 83 -9.58 0.19 9.99
CA ILE A 83 -9.63 1.04 8.81
C ILE A 83 -8.76 2.26 9.04
N ARG A 84 -7.79 2.47 8.14
CA ARG A 84 -7.01 3.70 8.08
C ARG A 84 -6.92 4.23 6.65
N PRO A 85 -7.09 5.54 6.44
CA PRO A 85 -6.87 6.13 5.12
C PRO A 85 -5.38 6.22 4.83
N ILE A 86 -5.01 6.13 3.54
CA ILE A 86 -3.68 6.51 3.10
C ILE A 86 -3.46 7.98 3.44
N SER A 87 -2.46 8.27 4.27
CA SER A 87 -2.15 9.65 4.68
C SER A 87 -1.30 10.36 3.64
N TYR A 88 -0.29 9.66 3.10
CA TYR A 88 0.64 10.23 2.13
C TYR A 88 1.05 9.21 1.08
N LYS A 89 1.38 9.73 -0.09
CA LYS A 89 1.96 8.98 -1.20
C LYS A 89 3.18 9.72 -1.74
N TYR A 90 4.31 9.04 -1.82
CA TYR A 90 5.56 9.62 -2.32
C TYR A 90 6.11 8.84 -3.50
N LEU A 91 6.35 9.52 -4.61
CA LEU A 91 7.04 8.98 -5.78
C LEU A 91 8.50 9.39 -5.74
N PHE A 92 9.40 8.41 -5.76
CA PHE A 92 10.85 8.64 -5.68
C PHE A 92 11.54 8.56 -7.02
N THR A 93 11.27 7.49 -7.74
CA THR A 93 11.81 7.28 -9.08
C THR A 93 10.68 6.91 -10.04
N ALA A 94 10.77 7.42 -11.24
CA ALA A 94 9.86 7.05 -12.32
C ALA A 94 10.56 7.16 -13.67
N GLN A 95 10.04 6.42 -14.64
CA GLN A 95 10.47 6.47 -16.02
C GLN A 95 9.28 6.86 -16.90
N ASN A 96 9.50 7.73 -17.86
CA ASN A 96 8.49 8.03 -18.87
C ASN A 96 8.30 6.83 -19.79
N LYS A 97 7.08 6.34 -19.93
CA LYS A 97 6.77 5.21 -20.81
C LYS A 97 6.79 5.62 -22.29
N THR A 98 6.57 6.90 -22.57
CA THR A 98 6.52 7.44 -23.93
C THR A 98 7.65 8.44 -24.13
N PRO A 99 8.51 8.30 -25.14
CA PRO A 99 9.53 9.28 -25.48
C PRO A 99 8.93 10.66 -25.78
N ASP A 100 9.62 11.73 -25.40
CA ASP A 100 9.13 13.10 -25.56
C ASP A 100 8.80 13.44 -27.02
N SER A 101 9.58 12.90 -27.98
CA SER A 101 9.34 13.07 -29.42
C SER A 101 7.98 12.50 -29.87
N ILE A 102 7.59 11.37 -29.32
CA ILE A 102 6.29 10.73 -29.61
C ILE A 102 5.15 11.48 -28.93
N LEU A 103 5.38 12.00 -27.72
CA LEU A 103 4.40 12.80 -26.99
C LEU A 103 4.02 14.07 -27.75
N VAL A 104 5.00 14.75 -28.36
CA VAL A 104 4.74 15.95 -29.18
C VAL A 104 3.84 15.60 -30.37
N ILE A 105 4.16 14.54 -31.10
CA ILE A 105 3.37 14.11 -32.28
C ILE A 105 1.91 13.76 -31.87
N ILE A 106 1.75 13.00 -30.78
CA ILE A 106 0.42 12.62 -30.30
C ILE A 106 -0.34 13.84 -29.78
N SER A 107 0.35 14.73 -29.04
CA SER A 107 -0.22 15.99 -28.52
C SER A 107 -0.81 16.85 -29.63
N ASP A 108 -0.07 17.02 -30.73
CA ASP A 108 -0.53 17.77 -31.88
C ASP A 108 -1.73 17.10 -32.59
N ALA A 109 -1.71 15.76 -32.69
CA ALA A 109 -2.80 15.02 -33.31
C ALA A 109 -4.10 15.04 -32.50
N VAL A 110 -4.01 14.97 -31.16
CA VAL A 110 -5.17 14.90 -30.25
C VAL A 110 -5.54 16.27 -29.69
N LYS A 111 -4.74 17.31 -29.94
CA LYS A 111 -4.90 18.68 -29.38
C LYS A 111 -4.96 18.70 -27.86
N ALA A 112 -4.23 17.79 -27.21
CA ALA A 112 -4.14 17.70 -25.76
C ALA A 112 -2.74 18.05 -25.30
N LYS A 113 -2.62 18.61 -24.08
CA LYS A 113 -1.31 18.99 -23.53
C LYS A 113 -0.44 17.74 -23.28
N PRO A 114 0.86 17.74 -23.65
CA PRO A 114 1.76 16.60 -23.47
C PRO A 114 1.82 16.08 -22.03
N GLU A 115 1.69 16.97 -21.04
CA GLU A 115 1.71 16.62 -19.61
C GLU A 115 0.54 15.71 -19.22
N LEU A 116 -0.60 15.82 -19.89
CA LEU A 116 -1.77 14.97 -19.65
C LEU A 116 -1.61 13.56 -20.23
N MET A 117 -0.71 13.40 -21.21
CA MET A 117 -0.45 12.14 -21.90
C MET A 117 0.75 11.39 -21.31
N GLN A 118 1.58 12.09 -20.55
CA GLN A 118 2.78 11.52 -19.98
C GLN A 118 2.41 10.46 -18.93
N ARG A 119 2.86 9.23 -19.16
CA ARG A 119 2.71 8.12 -18.21
C ARG A 119 4.03 7.89 -17.50
N ASP A 120 4.14 8.47 -16.32
CA ASP A 120 5.23 8.14 -15.42
C ASP A 120 5.01 6.75 -14.82
N VAL A 121 5.79 5.76 -15.26
CA VAL A 121 5.80 4.44 -14.64
C VAL A 121 6.66 4.50 -13.39
N PRO A 122 6.09 4.23 -12.21
CA PRO A 122 6.84 4.32 -10.96
C PRO A 122 7.92 3.24 -10.89
N GLY A 123 9.14 3.64 -10.58
CA GLY A 123 10.23 2.73 -10.24
C GLY A 123 10.26 2.43 -8.74
N ARG A 124 9.99 3.45 -7.93
CA ARG A 124 9.91 3.34 -6.47
C ARG A 124 8.93 4.37 -5.91
N PHE A 125 8.01 3.92 -5.07
CA PHE A 125 7.09 4.80 -4.34
C PHE A 125 6.71 4.24 -2.99
N GLN A 126 6.17 5.07 -2.11
CA GLN A 126 5.69 4.69 -0.78
C GLN A 126 4.26 5.12 -0.56
N LEU A 127 3.51 4.27 0.12
CA LEU A 127 2.21 4.55 0.71
C LEU A 127 2.37 4.55 2.23
N LEU A 128 1.80 5.55 2.90
CA LEU A 128 1.91 5.74 4.34
C LEU A 128 0.53 5.80 4.98
N TRP A 129 0.35 5.06 6.07
CA TRP A 129 -0.86 5.05 6.90
C TRP A 129 -0.55 5.67 8.27
N GLY A 130 -0.73 6.99 8.36
CA GLY A 130 -0.40 7.73 9.57
C GLY A 130 1.10 7.70 9.91
N TYR A 131 1.41 7.59 11.20
CA TYR A 131 2.78 7.53 11.70
C TYR A 131 3.26 6.11 12.00
N GLY A 132 2.63 5.08 11.47
CA GLY A 132 2.89 3.73 11.92
C GLY A 132 3.27 2.72 10.84
N LEU A 133 2.73 2.80 9.64
CA LEU A 133 2.97 1.81 8.59
C LEU A 133 3.40 2.48 7.28
N ILE A 134 4.47 1.95 6.72
CA ILE A 134 5.00 2.35 5.41
C ILE A 134 5.09 1.10 4.52
N LEU A 135 4.40 1.14 3.39
CA LEU A 135 4.53 0.16 2.31
C LEU A 135 5.34 0.80 1.17
N GLU A 136 6.53 0.28 0.94
CA GLU A 136 7.36 0.68 -0.18
C GLU A 136 7.22 -0.31 -1.32
N ILE A 137 6.85 0.19 -2.47
CA ILE A 137 6.76 -0.59 -3.70
C ILE A 137 7.99 -0.28 -4.56
N ARG A 138 8.67 -1.35 -4.99
CA ARG A 138 9.80 -1.32 -5.90
C ARG A 138 9.50 -2.12 -7.16
N THR A 139 9.85 -1.56 -8.29
CA THR A 139 9.83 -2.26 -9.58
C THR A 139 11.26 -2.43 -10.08
N ASP A 140 11.44 -3.21 -11.13
CA ASP A 140 12.72 -3.37 -11.84
C ASP A 140 13.08 -2.17 -12.72
N ILE A 141 12.22 -1.14 -12.77
CA ILE A 141 12.48 0.07 -13.54
C ILE A 141 13.53 0.94 -12.86
N ILE A 142 14.63 1.17 -13.56
CA ILE A 142 15.64 2.15 -13.17
C ILE A 142 15.14 3.53 -13.62
N GLY A 143 14.27 4.14 -12.81
CA GLY A 143 13.71 5.46 -13.09
C GLY A 143 14.63 6.60 -12.69
N LYS A 144 14.44 7.77 -13.31
CA LYS A 144 15.10 9.00 -12.87
C LYS A 144 14.52 9.49 -11.55
N PRO A 145 15.35 9.99 -10.61
CA PRO A 145 14.85 10.55 -9.36
C PRO A 145 13.99 11.78 -9.63
N LYS A 146 12.76 11.81 -9.12
CA LYS A 146 11.84 12.96 -9.28
C LYS A 146 12.28 14.19 -8.47
N SER A 147 13.08 14.01 -7.41
CA SER A 147 13.65 15.11 -6.62
C SER A 147 14.88 14.63 -5.86
N LYS A 148 16.02 15.30 -6.05
CA LYS A 148 17.25 15.02 -5.29
C LYS A 148 17.06 15.31 -3.80
N PHE A 149 16.35 16.38 -3.45
CA PHE A 149 16.09 16.78 -2.07
C PHE A 149 15.19 15.75 -1.34
N ARG A 150 14.13 15.28 -1.97
CA ARG A 150 13.28 14.22 -1.41
C ARG A 150 14.04 12.93 -1.17
N ASN A 151 14.90 12.52 -2.10
CA ASN A 151 15.73 11.32 -1.94
C ASN A 151 16.70 11.44 -0.76
N THR A 152 17.22 12.64 -0.48
CA THR A 152 18.08 12.88 0.67
C THR A 152 17.27 12.81 1.98
N ILE A 153 16.10 13.43 2.04
CA ILE A 153 15.20 13.37 3.21
C ILE A 153 14.81 11.91 3.48
N LEU A 154 14.56 11.12 2.44
CA LEU A 154 14.26 9.70 2.61
C LEU A 154 15.40 8.93 3.23
N LYS A 155 16.63 9.08 2.73
CA LYS A 155 17.79 8.39 3.28
C LYS A 155 17.97 8.74 4.77
N VAL A 156 17.75 10.00 5.13
CA VAL A 156 17.77 10.44 6.54
C VAL A 156 16.64 9.80 7.33
N ARG A 157 15.42 9.76 6.78
CA ARG A 157 14.28 9.11 7.42
C ARG A 157 14.49 7.59 7.52
N GLU A 158 15.04 6.96 6.51
CA GLU A 158 15.44 5.54 6.53
C GLU A 158 16.46 5.23 7.63
N ALA A 159 17.44 6.12 7.83
CA ALA A 159 18.43 5.97 8.89
C ALA A 159 17.86 6.21 10.30
N LEU A 160 16.83 7.05 10.41
CA LEU A 160 16.19 7.42 11.68
C LEU A 160 14.95 6.57 12.02
N ARG A 161 14.58 5.57 11.20
CA ARG A 161 13.35 4.77 11.37
C ARG A 161 13.28 4.04 12.71
N ARG A 162 14.34 3.35 13.07
CA ARG A 162 14.37 2.48 14.25
C ARG A 162 13.94 3.16 15.56
N PRO A 163 14.29 4.45 15.83
CA PRO A 163 13.84 5.09 17.05
C PRO A 163 12.35 5.46 17.07
N PHE A 164 11.65 5.48 15.92
CA PHE A 164 10.25 5.92 15.84
C PHE A 164 9.22 4.78 15.75
N GLY A 165 9.66 3.50 15.70
CA GLY A 165 8.78 2.33 15.69
C GLY A 165 7.80 2.30 14.49
N GLU A 166 8.22 2.79 13.32
CA GLU A 166 7.45 2.71 12.09
C GLU A 166 7.61 1.32 11.47
N ALA A 167 6.52 0.57 11.32
CA ALA A 167 6.51 -0.69 10.59
C ALA A 167 6.77 -0.46 9.09
N TYR A 168 7.69 -1.20 8.52
CA TYR A 168 8.13 -1.00 7.14
C TYR A 168 8.12 -2.30 6.35
N ILE A 169 7.43 -2.26 5.23
CA ILE A 169 7.29 -3.41 4.33
C ILE A 169 7.78 -2.99 2.96
N ILE A 170 8.72 -3.75 2.39
CA ILE A 170 9.19 -3.57 1.01
C ILE A 170 8.64 -4.69 0.15
N VAL A 171 7.96 -4.31 -0.92
CA VAL A 171 7.34 -5.21 -1.88
C VAL A 171 7.92 -4.99 -3.25
N LYS A 172 8.25 -6.06 -3.95
CA LYS A 172 8.53 -6.03 -5.38
C LYS A 172 7.23 -6.26 -6.16
N MET A 173 7.05 -5.51 -7.23
CA MET A 173 5.84 -5.56 -8.04
C MET A 173 6.17 -5.33 -9.51
N PRO A 174 5.46 -6.00 -10.46
CA PRO A 174 5.56 -5.69 -11.88
C PRO A 174 5.24 -4.22 -12.17
N PRO A 175 5.91 -3.57 -13.15
CA PRO A 175 5.73 -2.15 -13.43
C PRO A 175 4.30 -1.72 -13.76
N ASP A 176 3.54 -2.55 -14.49
CA ASP A 176 2.16 -2.23 -14.88
C ASP A 176 1.21 -2.31 -13.68
N ASP A 177 1.42 -3.28 -12.78
CA ASP A 177 0.68 -3.39 -11.51
C ASP A 177 1.00 -2.22 -10.59
N ALA A 178 2.29 -1.89 -10.46
CA ALA A 178 2.76 -0.75 -9.69
C ALA A 178 2.18 0.58 -10.20
N LEU A 179 2.07 0.75 -11.53
CA LEU A 179 1.43 1.92 -12.13
C LEU A 179 -0.06 1.99 -11.80
N THR A 180 -0.76 0.86 -11.90
CA THR A 180 -2.20 0.78 -11.60
C THR A 180 -2.44 1.07 -10.12
N LEU A 181 -1.68 0.43 -9.24
CA LEU A 181 -1.74 0.69 -7.79
C LEU A 181 -1.40 2.14 -7.46
N TYR A 182 -0.32 2.69 -8.04
CA TYR A 182 0.07 4.08 -7.80
C TYR A 182 -1.04 5.07 -8.18
N ARG A 183 -1.80 4.79 -9.24
CA ARG A 183 -2.90 5.65 -9.67
C ARG A 183 -4.12 5.53 -8.78
N ALA A 184 -4.47 4.31 -8.39
CA ALA A 184 -5.63 4.04 -7.55
C ALA A 184 -5.41 4.48 -6.09
N ALA A 185 -4.22 4.25 -5.54
CA ALA A 185 -3.87 4.57 -4.16
C ALA A 185 -3.67 6.08 -3.97
N GLN A 186 -4.76 6.81 -3.77
CA GLN A 186 -4.72 8.24 -3.49
C GLN A 186 -4.76 8.50 -1.97
N PRO A 187 -4.19 9.63 -1.48
CA PRO A 187 -4.41 10.07 -0.11
C PRO A 187 -5.92 10.16 0.20
N GLY A 188 -6.30 9.67 1.35
CA GLY A 188 -7.71 9.53 1.74
C GLY A 188 -8.34 8.18 1.44
N LEU A 189 -7.72 7.33 0.58
CA LEU A 189 -8.26 6.00 0.27
C LEU A 189 -8.33 5.14 1.54
N PRO A 190 -9.54 4.69 1.95
CA PRO A 190 -9.69 3.81 3.11
C PRO A 190 -8.97 2.48 2.88
N THR A 191 -8.22 2.04 3.86
CA THR A 191 -7.51 0.76 3.82
C THR A 191 -7.86 -0.07 5.04
N LEU A 192 -8.35 -1.29 4.81
CA LEU A 192 -8.52 -2.31 5.82
C LEU A 192 -7.24 -3.12 5.94
N LEU A 193 -6.72 -3.25 7.14
CA LEU A 193 -5.51 -4.02 7.43
C LEU A 193 -5.91 -5.37 8.04
N TYR A 194 -5.49 -6.46 7.37
CA TYR A 194 -5.49 -7.80 7.92
C TYR A 194 -4.09 -8.09 8.47
N PRO A 195 -3.95 -8.20 9.79
CA PRO A 195 -2.66 -8.49 10.39
C PRO A 195 -2.16 -9.89 10.00
N PRO A 196 -0.87 -10.19 10.13
CA PRO A 196 -0.40 -11.56 10.19
C PRO A 196 -0.94 -12.17 11.49
N LEU A 197 -1.60 -13.30 11.37
CA LEU A 197 -2.11 -14.08 12.51
C LEU A 197 -1.00 -14.97 13.06
#